data_6ae872997cc5577f3f2d1cfdfd4aa549
#
_entry.id   6ae872997cc5577f3f2d1cfdfd4aa549
#
_cell.length_a   1.000
_cell.length_b   1.000
_cell.length_c   1.000
_cell.angle_alpha   90.00
_cell.angle_beta   90.00
_cell.angle_gamma   90.00
#
_symmetry.space_group_name_H-M   'P 1'
#
loop_
_entity.id
_entity.type
_entity.pdbx_description
1 polymer ?
#
loop_
_entity_poly.entity_id
_entity_poly.type
_entity_poly.pdbx_seq_one_letter_code
_entity_poly.pdbx_strand_id
1 'polypeptide(L)'
;TGLEKRDYIRATTSQKCVRAGGKHNDLENVGYTPRHHTFFEMLGNFSFGDYFKEEAISYAWNLITKEFGIDKNRLYVTVYHDDEQAFNYWKKIAGFSDERIIKITTSDNFWSMGDTGPCGPCSEIFYDHGDHLEGGLPGTKNEDGNRFIEIWNLVFMQYEQISKDKRIVLPKPSVDTGMGLERIAALLQGTHDNYETDHFKKLIQSASDSLNVKVDEANQSSFRVIADHLRASSFLLAEGVLPSNEGRGYVLRRIMRRGMRHSHLLGSKKPIFYDIFKTLLEEMSSNYPELERAQSLIKETLKTEEEKFLVLLDRGIKILNEELEKVEKILPGEVAFKLYDTFGFPLDLTEDILKNKSLTVDG
;
A
#
# COMPACT_ATOMS: atom_id res chain seq x y z
N THR A 1 -21.13 -15.24 5.46
CA THR A 1 -22.22 -15.49 4.49
C THR A 1 -22.66 -16.97 4.45
N GLY A 2 -21.82 -17.92 4.88
CA GLY A 2 -22.13 -19.36 4.82
C GLY A 2 -22.02 -19.99 3.43
N LEU A 3 -21.44 -19.30 2.47
CA LEU A 3 -21.21 -19.82 1.11
C LEU A 3 -20.18 -20.95 1.09
N GLU A 4 -19.23 -20.93 2.02
CA GLU A 4 -18.23 -21.97 2.18
C GLU A 4 -18.21 -22.47 3.63
N LYS A 5 -18.18 -23.80 3.80
CA LYS A 5 -18.03 -24.42 5.12
C LYS A 5 -16.57 -24.74 5.37
N ARG A 6 -16.06 -24.31 6.52
CA ARG A 6 -14.74 -24.66 7.03
C ARG A 6 -14.87 -25.47 8.31
N ASP A 7 -13.84 -26.24 8.63
CA ASP A 7 -13.74 -27.02 9.86
C ASP A 7 -13.19 -26.20 11.05
N TYR A 8 -12.95 -24.92 10.83
CA TYR A 8 -12.50 -23.96 11.83
C TYR A 8 -13.38 -22.71 11.86
N ILE A 9 -13.43 -22.06 13.02
CA ILE A 9 -14.22 -20.84 13.27
C ILE A 9 -13.32 -19.63 13.60
N ARG A 10 -12.00 -19.83 13.67
CA ARG A 10 -10.98 -18.78 13.87
C ARG A 10 -9.85 -18.99 12.90
N ALA A 11 -9.23 -17.90 12.47
CA ALA A 11 -8.02 -17.95 11.66
C ALA A 11 -7.10 -16.77 11.97
N THR A 12 -5.82 -16.94 11.68
CA THR A 12 -4.84 -15.85 11.58
C THR A 12 -4.10 -15.98 10.27
N THR A 13 -3.74 -14.86 9.69
CA THR A 13 -3.02 -14.82 8.41
C THR A 13 -1.90 -13.79 8.41
N SER A 14 -0.90 -14.04 7.57
CA SER A 14 -0.03 -13.03 7.00
C SER A 14 -0.24 -13.07 5.50
N GLN A 15 -0.97 -12.10 4.97
CA GLN A 15 -1.44 -12.10 3.59
C GLN A 15 -0.63 -11.14 2.73
N LYS A 16 -0.08 -11.64 1.62
CA LYS A 16 0.51 -10.79 0.57
C LYS A 16 -0.60 -10.04 -0.16
N CYS A 17 -0.50 -8.71 -0.20
CA CYS A 17 -1.50 -7.84 -0.79
C CYS A 17 -0.87 -6.91 -1.83
N VAL A 18 -1.62 -6.63 -2.91
CA VAL A 18 -1.25 -5.62 -3.91
C VAL A 18 -2.40 -4.63 -4.08
N ARG A 19 -2.09 -3.34 -3.94
CA ARG A 19 -3.02 -2.23 -4.17
C ARG A 19 -2.41 -1.28 -5.22
N ALA A 20 -2.81 -1.47 -6.47
CA ALA A 20 -2.28 -0.71 -7.61
C ALA A 20 -3.34 -0.29 -8.62
N GLY A 21 -4.59 -0.18 -8.17
CA GLY A 21 -5.73 0.23 -8.99
C GLY A 21 -7.07 0.05 -8.28
N GLY A 22 -8.16 0.53 -8.89
CA GLY A 22 -9.51 0.46 -8.35
C GLY A 22 -9.76 1.44 -7.19
N LYS A 23 -10.68 1.07 -6.29
CA LYS A 23 -11.11 1.92 -5.16
C LYS A 23 -9.98 2.23 -4.16
N HIS A 24 -9.01 1.33 -4.02
CA HIS A 24 -7.88 1.46 -3.11
C HIS A 24 -6.58 1.49 -3.93
N ASN A 25 -6.30 2.61 -4.56
CA ASN A 25 -5.11 2.80 -5.39
C ASN A 25 -4.02 3.54 -4.60
N ASP A 26 -3.03 2.81 -4.13
CA ASP A 26 -1.89 3.39 -3.41
C ASP A 26 -0.73 3.78 -4.33
N LEU A 27 -0.79 3.43 -5.63
CA LEU A 27 0.32 3.59 -6.56
C LEU A 27 0.86 5.01 -6.65
N GLU A 28 -0.03 6.01 -6.65
CA GLU A 28 0.34 7.43 -6.77
C GLU A 28 1.01 7.98 -5.51
N ASN A 29 0.70 7.41 -4.35
CA ASN A 29 1.27 7.82 -3.06
C ASN A 29 2.64 7.19 -2.79
N VAL A 30 2.97 6.08 -3.47
CA VAL A 30 4.25 5.37 -3.30
C VAL A 30 5.41 6.27 -3.73
N GLY A 31 6.38 6.42 -2.84
CA GLY A 31 7.53 7.31 -2.97
C GLY A 31 7.36 8.68 -2.30
N TYR A 32 6.12 9.18 -2.22
CA TYR A 32 5.81 10.51 -1.71
C TYR A 32 5.30 10.53 -0.27
N THR A 33 4.92 9.38 0.26
CA THR A 33 4.55 9.21 1.66
C THR A 33 5.44 8.16 2.32
N PRO A 34 5.60 8.19 3.65
CA PRO A 34 6.44 7.21 4.35
C PRO A 34 5.75 5.86 4.57
N ARG A 35 4.46 5.71 4.25
CA ARG A 35 3.62 4.59 4.69
C ARG A 35 2.88 3.83 3.58
N HIS A 36 2.88 4.31 2.33
CA HIS A 36 2.17 3.65 1.24
C HIS A 36 3.09 2.72 0.45
N HIS A 37 2.57 1.56 0.13
CA HIS A 37 3.22 0.52 -0.65
C HIS A 37 2.28 -0.04 -1.70
N THR A 38 2.84 -0.44 -2.84
CA THR A 38 2.11 -1.20 -3.86
C THR A 38 1.88 -2.64 -3.41
N PHE A 39 2.94 -3.27 -2.89
CA PHE A 39 2.90 -4.57 -2.23
C PHE A 39 3.13 -4.37 -0.73
N PHE A 40 2.30 -5.01 0.08
CA PHE A 40 2.44 -5.03 1.54
C PHE A 40 1.91 -6.34 2.09
N GLU A 41 2.28 -6.63 3.33
CA GLU A 41 1.77 -7.79 4.04
C GLU A 41 0.75 -7.35 5.09
N MET A 42 -0.41 -8.00 5.07
CA MET A 42 -1.48 -7.75 6.03
C MET A 42 -1.57 -8.89 7.02
N LEU A 43 -1.31 -8.58 8.28
CA LEU A 43 -1.55 -9.48 9.40
C LEU A 43 -3.02 -9.38 9.77
N GLY A 44 -3.69 -10.52 9.88
CA GLY A 44 -5.11 -10.58 10.19
C GLY A 44 -5.45 -11.64 11.22
N ASN A 45 -6.49 -11.37 12.00
CA ASN A 45 -7.19 -12.35 12.81
C ASN A 45 -8.68 -12.29 12.51
N PHE A 46 -9.30 -13.47 12.44
CA PHE A 46 -10.66 -13.64 11.94
C PHE A 46 -11.47 -14.48 12.90
N SER A 47 -12.75 -14.08 13.06
CA SER A 47 -13.77 -14.85 13.75
C SER A 47 -14.95 -15.11 12.81
N PHE A 48 -15.29 -16.35 12.60
CA PHE A 48 -16.41 -16.77 11.77
C PHE A 48 -17.60 -17.12 12.65
N GLY A 49 -18.16 -16.08 13.33
CA GLY A 49 -19.29 -16.24 14.24
C GLY A 49 -18.93 -16.89 15.58
N ASP A 50 -17.71 -16.70 16.05
CA ASP A 50 -17.23 -17.16 17.36
C ASP A 50 -17.05 -15.97 18.32
N TYR A 51 -15.88 -15.31 18.36
CA TYR A 51 -15.72 -14.09 19.16
C TYR A 51 -16.16 -12.86 18.36
N PHE A 52 -16.46 -11.77 19.09
CA PHE A 52 -16.89 -10.52 18.47
C PHE A 52 -16.17 -9.31 19.08
N LYS A 53 -16.82 -8.15 19.20
CA LYS A 53 -16.18 -6.86 19.53
C LYS A 53 -15.35 -6.90 20.82
N GLU A 54 -15.90 -7.41 21.91
CA GLU A 54 -15.23 -7.34 23.22
C GLU A 54 -13.91 -8.12 23.21
N GLU A 55 -13.94 -9.37 22.74
CA GLU A 55 -12.74 -10.20 22.67
C GLU A 55 -11.76 -9.69 21.61
N ALA A 56 -12.24 -9.25 20.43
CA ALA A 56 -11.40 -8.70 19.39
C ALA A 56 -10.60 -7.49 19.89
N ILE A 57 -11.28 -6.55 20.55
CA ILE A 57 -10.64 -5.38 21.17
C ILE A 57 -9.66 -5.80 22.27
N SER A 58 -10.04 -6.77 23.11
CA SER A 58 -9.16 -7.29 24.16
C SER A 58 -7.90 -7.94 23.61
N TYR A 59 -8.02 -8.76 22.55
CA TYR A 59 -6.87 -9.38 21.90
C TYR A 59 -5.95 -8.33 21.27
N ALA A 60 -6.52 -7.37 20.55
CA ALA A 60 -5.75 -6.28 19.94
C ALA A 60 -5.01 -5.46 20.99
N TRP A 61 -5.69 -5.03 22.04
CA TRP A 61 -5.09 -4.25 23.12
C TRP A 61 -3.96 -4.99 23.82
N ASN A 62 -4.16 -6.27 24.12
CA ASN A 62 -3.12 -7.10 24.76
C ASN A 62 -1.91 -7.27 23.85
N LEU A 63 -2.11 -7.57 22.56
CA LEU A 63 -1.01 -7.75 21.62
C LEU A 63 -0.15 -6.50 21.52
N ILE A 64 -0.75 -5.34 21.29
CA ILE A 64 0.03 -4.11 21.06
C ILE A 64 0.65 -3.55 22.34
N THR A 65 -0.01 -3.66 23.49
CA THR A 65 0.49 -3.04 24.73
C THR A 65 1.35 -3.96 25.58
N LYS A 66 1.06 -5.28 25.59
CA LYS A 66 1.80 -6.24 26.42
C LYS A 66 2.87 -6.99 25.64
N GLU A 67 2.51 -7.55 24.47
CA GLU A 67 3.45 -8.37 23.70
C GLU A 67 4.42 -7.50 22.90
N PHE A 68 3.91 -6.46 22.22
CA PHE A 68 4.75 -5.51 21.48
C PHE A 68 5.33 -4.40 22.36
N GLY A 69 4.79 -4.18 23.57
CA GLY A 69 5.29 -3.17 24.51
C GLY A 69 5.06 -1.73 24.04
N ILE A 70 4.09 -1.48 23.19
CA ILE A 70 3.78 -0.13 22.70
C ILE A 70 3.18 0.71 23.83
N ASP A 71 3.71 1.93 24.00
CA ASP A 71 3.22 2.87 25.02
C ASP A 71 1.76 3.25 24.75
N LYS A 72 0.88 2.83 25.69
CA LYS A 72 -0.55 3.13 25.66
C LYS A 72 -0.87 4.62 25.62
N ASN A 73 0.02 5.48 26.12
CA ASN A 73 -0.18 6.92 26.14
C ASN A 73 -0.07 7.55 24.74
N ARG A 74 0.48 6.82 23.78
CA ARG A 74 0.58 7.23 22.37
C ARG A 74 -0.52 6.64 21.49
N LEU A 75 -1.46 5.88 22.06
CA LEU A 75 -2.52 5.20 21.32
C LEU A 75 -3.83 5.99 21.38
N TYR A 76 -4.49 6.05 20.24
CA TYR A 76 -5.83 6.57 20.01
C TYR A 76 -6.63 5.55 19.23
N VAL A 77 -7.95 5.58 19.33
CA VAL A 77 -8.81 4.69 18.56
C VAL A 77 -9.95 5.48 17.92
N THR A 78 -10.39 4.99 16.76
CA THR A 78 -11.63 5.45 16.15
C THR A 78 -12.72 4.43 16.35
N VAL A 79 -13.97 4.86 16.33
CA VAL A 79 -15.15 4.02 16.26
C VAL A 79 -16.14 4.65 15.29
N TYR A 80 -16.96 3.85 14.66
CA TYR A 80 -18.09 4.37 13.89
C TYR A 80 -19.05 5.12 14.81
N HIS A 81 -19.60 6.24 14.38
CA HIS A 81 -20.27 7.21 15.24
C HIS A 81 -21.44 6.64 16.07
N ASP A 82 -22.13 5.62 15.60
CA ASP A 82 -23.24 4.95 16.28
C ASP A 82 -22.86 3.61 16.92
N ASP A 83 -21.60 3.19 16.86
CA ASP A 83 -21.13 1.97 17.51
C ASP A 83 -20.76 2.20 18.98
N GLU A 84 -21.82 2.40 19.80
CA GLU A 84 -21.67 2.60 21.25
C GLU A 84 -21.08 1.37 21.96
N GLN A 85 -21.23 0.17 21.40
CA GLN A 85 -20.63 -1.03 21.98
C GLN A 85 -19.11 -0.99 21.89
N ALA A 86 -18.54 -0.70 20.72
CA ALA A 86 -17.11 -0.58 20.57
C ALA A 86 -16.54 0.55 21.42
N PHE A 87 -17.24 1.71 21.47
CA PHE A 87 -16.87 2.84 22.34
C PHE A 87 -16.74 2.42 23.81
N ASN A 88 -17.76 1.72 24.34
CA ASN A 88 -17.78 1.29 25.74
C ASN A 88 -16.75 0.18 26.02
N TYR A 89 -16.48 -0.72 25.07
CA TYR A 89 -15.44 -1.73 25.23
C TYR A 89 -14.04 -1.10 25.28
N TRP A 90 -13.75 -0.10 24.47
CA TRP A 90 -12.48 0.63 24.56
C TRP A 90 -12.31 1.33 25.90
N LYS A 91 -13.36 1.97 26.45
CA LYS A 91 -13.31 2.54 27.80
C LYS A 91 -13.02 1.49 28.86
N LYS A 92 -13.69 0.35 28.79
CA LYS A 92 -13.55 -0.75 29.76
C LYS A 92 -12.19 -1.44 29.70
N ILE A 93 -11.71 -1.74 28.48
CA ILE A 93 -10.52 -2.58 28.25
C ILE A 93 -9.23 -1.78 28.28
N ALA A 94 -9.19 -0.66 27.57
CA ALA A 94 -8.02 0.20 27.48
C ALA A 94 -7.94 1.25 28.59
N GLY A 95 -9.06 1.54 29.25
CA GLY A 95 -9.16 2.62 30.24
C GLY A 95 -9.06 4.01 29.61
N PHE A 96 -9.43 4.14 28.35
CA PHE A 96 -9.37 5.41 27.64
C PHE A 96 -10.40 6.42 28.15
N SER A 97 -10.00 7.69 28.19
CA SER A 97 -10.93 8.82 28.26
C SER A 97 -11.66 8.99 26.92
N ASP A 98 -12.80 9.68 26.95
CA ASP A 98 -13.62 9.92 25.76
C ASP A 98 -12.84 10.64 24.63
N GLU A 99 -11.88 11.48 24.98
CA GLU A 99 -11.03 12.22 24.05
C GLU A 99 -10.08 11.32 23.21
N ARG A 100 -9.83 10.10 23.68
CA ARG A 100 -8.97 9.13 22.99
C ARG A 100 -9.76 8.15 22.12
N ILE A 101 -11.08 8.21 22.17
CA ILE A 101 -11.98 7.38 21.37
C ILE A 101 -12.76 8.30 20.43
N ILE A 102 -12.32 8.38 19.20
CA ILE A 102 -12.81 9.36 18.23
C ILE A 102 -13.96 8.75 17.44
N LYS A 103 -15.13 9.41 17.48
CA LYS A 103 -16.30 9.00 16.71
C LYS A 103 -16.23 9.54 15.28
N ILE A 104 -16.18 8.66 14.29
CA ILE A 104 -16.13 9.01 12.87
C ILE A 104 -17.51 8.85 12.26
N THR A 105 -17.99 9.90 11.60
CA THR A 105 -19.32 9.95 10.98
C THR A 105 -19.32 9.56 9.50
N THR A 106 -18.16 9.53 8.88
CA THR A 106 -17.95 9.18 7.49
C THR A 106 -17.93 7.66 7.27
N SER A 107 -17.89 7.23 6.02
CA SER A 107 -17.75 5.81 5.66
C SER A 107 -16.37 5.22 5.97
N ASP A 108 -15.42 6.02 6.45
CA ASP A 108 -14.06 5.55 6.74
C ASP A 108 -14.04 4.50 7.85
N ASN A 109 -14.92 4.65 8.86
CA ASN A 109 -15.13 3.63 9.89
C ASN A 109 -16.34 2.70 9.64
N PHE A 110 -16.76 2.55 8.38
CA PHE A 110 -17.76 1.56 7.98
C PHE A 110 -17.26 0.79 6.76
N TRP A 111 -16.73 -0.41 6.99
CA TRP A 111 -16.16 -1.23 5.95
C TRP A 111 -17.24 -1.99 5.15
N SER A 112 -17.06 -2.05 3.85
CA SER A 112 -17.90 -2.83 2.94
C SER A 112 -17.01 -3.59 1.95
N MET A 113 -17.33 -4.86 1.71
CA MET A 113 -16.59 -5.70 0.75
C MET A 113 -16.70 -5.15 -0.69
N GLY A 114 -17.84 -4.53 -1.01
CA GLY A 114 -18.15 -3.95 -2.30
C GLY A 114 -19.57 -3.38 -2.29
N ASP A 115 -20.20 -3.32 -3.45
CA ASP A 115 -21.60 -2.89 -3.59
C ASP A 115 -22.58 -3.87 -2.90
N THR A 116 -22.18 -5.13 -2.80
CA THR A 116 -22.86 -6.19 -2.07
C THR A 116 -21.88 -7.03 -1.27
N GLY A 117 -22.38 -7.74 -0.24
CA GLY A 117 -21.60 -8.62 0.61
C GLY A 117 -21.50 -8.17 2.06
N PRO A 118 -20.67 -8.82 2.87
CA PRO A 118 -20.49 -8.50 4.28
C PRO A 118 -20.03 -7.06 4.48
N CYS A 119 -20.58 -6.41 5.50
CA CYS A 119 -20.21 -5.06 5.90
C CYS A 119 -20.48 -4.81 7.38
N GLY A 120 -19.91 -3.74 7.90
CA GLY A 120 -20.14 -3.33 9.28
C GLY A 120 -19.20 -2.24 9.74
N PRO A 121 -19.44 -1.71 10.95
CA PRO A 121 -18.59 -0.70 11.56
C PRO A 121 -17.21 -1.28 11.81
N CYS A 122 -16.20 -0.42 11.77
CA CYS A 122 -14.85 -0.76 12.16
C CYS A 122 -14.32 0.19 13.23
N SER A 123 -13.26 -0.26 13.86
CA SER A 123 -12.51 0.49 14.86
C SER A 123 -11.03 0.40 14.52
N GLU A 124 -10.40 1.54 14.37
CA GLU A 124 -9.00 1.61 14.00
C GLU A 124 -8.16 2.04 15.20
N ILE A 125 -6.95 1.53 15.27
CA ILE A 125 -5.97 1.88 16.29
C ILE A 125 -4.90 2.75 15.64
N PHE A 126 -4.68 3.94 16.20
CA PHE A 126 -3.71 4.93 15.74
C PHE A 126 -2.59 5.08 16.75
N TYR A 127 -1.39 5.33 16.24
CA TYR A 127 -0.23 5.67 17.04
C TYR A 127 0.20 7.11 16.78
N ASP A 128 0.43 7.87 17.86
CA ASP A 128 0.99 9.22 17.81
C ASP A 128 2.52 9.16 17.79
N HIS A 129 3.09 9.43 16.62
CA HIS A 129 4.55 9.47 16.43
C HIS A 129 5.22 10.69 17.08
N GLY A 130 4.44 11.69 17.51
CA GLY A 130 4.93 12.86 18.22
C GLY A 130 4.71 14.17 17.46
N ASP A 131 4.82 15.26 18.20
CA ASP A 131 4.52 16.62 17.76
C ASP A 131 5.58 17.25 16.82
N HIS A 132 6.70 16.56 16.62
CA HIS A 132 7.70 16.92 15.61
C HIS A 132 7.27 16.59 14.19
N LEU A 133 6.17 15.82 14.03
CA LEU A 133 5.57 15.50 12.75
C LEU A 133 4.26 16.26 12.56
N GLU A 134 3.99 16.64 11.32
CA GLU A 134 2.71 17.24 10.94
C GLU A 134 1.61 16.18 10.91
N GLY A 135 0.41 16.58 11.31
CA GLY A 135 -0.79 15.77 11.28
C GLY A 135 -1.70 16.00 12.46
N GLY A 136 -3.00 15.84 12.24
CA GLY A 136 -4.05 15.92 13.22
C GLY A 136 -4.62 14.56 13.60
N LEU A 137 -5.46 14.54 14.62
CA LEU A 137 -6.23 13.36 14.99
C LEU A 137 -7.15 12.92 13.83
N PRO A 138 -7.46 11.62 13.73
CA PRO A 138 -8.45 11.11 12.78
C PRO A 138 -9.77 11.89 12.86
N GLY A 139 -10.41 12.12 11.72
CA GLY A 139 -11.63 12.94 11.62
C GLY A 139 -11.39 14.45 11.67
N THR A 140 -10.15 14.92 11.72
CA THR A 140 -9.81 16.34 11.65
C THR A 140 -9.33 16.73 10.25
N LYS A 141 -9.35 18.04 9.95
CA LYS A 141 -8.94 18.56 8.63
C LYS A 141 -7.50 18.21 8.24
N ASN A 142 -6.64 17.92 9.21
CA ASN A 142 -5.21 17.63 8.98
C ASN A 142 -4.86 16.16 9.26
N GLU A 143 -5.80 15.25 9.17
CA GLU A 143 -5.61 13.82 9.45
C GLU A 143 -4.63 13.11 8.49
N ASP A 144 -4.46 13.62 7.27
CA ASP A 144 -3.57 13.04 6.26
C ASP A 144 -2.07 13.15 6.57
N GLY A 145 -1.69 13.79 7.68
CA GLY A 145 -0.30 13.94 8.10
C GLY A 145 0.38 12.63 8.54
N ASN A 146 1.63 12.76 8.97
CA ASN A 146 2.47 11.63 9.37
C ASN A 146 2.54 11.40 10.89
N ARG A 147 1.84 12.21 11.68
CA ARG A 147 1.86 12.13 13.15
C ARG A 147 1.01 10.98 13.67
N PHE A 148 -0.28 10.95 13.30
CA PHE A 148 -1.21 9.92 13.75
C PHE A 148 -1.39 8.89 12.65
N ILE A 149 -0.81 7.71 12.83
CA ILE A 149 -0.83 6.66 11.81
C ILE A 149 -1.66 5.49 12.28
N GLU A 150 -2.63 5.09 11.47
CA GLU A 150 -3.37 3.86 11.64
C GLU A 150 -2.40 2.67 11.59
N ILE A 151 -2.40 1.86 12.67
CA ILE A 151 -1.58 0.65 12.77
C ILE A 151 -2.40 -0.64 12.67
N TRP A 152 -3.69 -0.60 13.00
CA TRP A 152 -4.55 -1.77 12.95
C TRP A 152 -6.01 -1.36 12.74
N ASN A 153 -6.71 -2.05 11.86
CA ASN A 153 -8.15 -1.90 11.64
C ASN A 153 -8.90 -3.17 12.08
N LEU A 154 -9.87 -3.02 12.98
CA LEU A 154 -10.75 -4.09 13.46
C LEU A 154 -12.12 -3.91 12.81
N VAL A 155 -12.51 -4.82 11.93
CA VAL A 155 -13.79 -4.78 11.21
C VAL A 155 -14.80 -5.70 11.88
N PHE A 156 -15.94 -5.17 12.25
CA PHE A 156 -17.05 -5.90 12.88
C PHE A 156 -18.16 -6.14 11.85
N MET A 157 -18.02 -7.24 11.11
CA MET A 157 -19.01 -7.62 10.10
C MET A 157 -20.28 -8.14 10.76
N GLN A 158 -21.28 -7.29 10.82
CA GLN A 158 -22.58 -7.61 11.43
C GLN A 158 -23.75 -7.52 10.44
N TYR A 159 -23.49 -7.06 9.23
CA TYR A 159 -24.49 -6.90 8.18
C TYR A 159 -24.02 -7.54 6.87
N GLU A 160 -25.01 -7.81 6.00
CA GLU A 160 -24.80 -8.15 4.60
C GLU A 160 -25.60 -7.18 3.73
N GLN A 161 -24.91 -6.49 2.84
CA GLN A 161 -25.51 -5.64 1.81
C GLN A 161 -25.96 -6.55 0.67
N ILE A 162 -27.28 -6.70 0.50
CA ILE A 162 -27.87 -7.55 -0.55
C ILE A 162 -28.00 -6.78 -1.86
N SER A 163 -28.36 -5.50 -1.77
CA SER A 163 -28.47 -4.58 -2.89
C SER A 163 -28.22 -3.15 -2.38
N LYS A 164 -28.16 -2.17 -3.29
CA LYS A 164 -27.93 -0.75 -2.92
C LYS A 164 -28.84 -0.28 -1.77
N ASP A 165 -30.10 -0.75 -1.72
CA ASP A 165 -31.10 -0.27 -0.77
C ASP A 165 -31.49 -1.32 0.27
N LYS A 166 -30.87 -2.51 0.27
CA LYS A 166 -31.25 -3.59 1.16
C LYS A 166 -30.04 -4.16 1.92
N ARG A 167 -30.09 -3.97 3.23
CA ARG A 167 -29.12 -4.51 4.18
C ARG A 167 -29.85 -5.41 5.20
N ILE A 168 -29.28 -6.54 5.52
CA ILE A 168 -29.76 -7.47 6.53
C ILE A 168 -28.70 -7.70 7.61
N VAL A 169 -29.15 -8.12 8.79
CA VAL A 169 -28.23 -8.51 9.87
C VAL A 169 -27.71 -9.91 9.58
N LEU A 170 -26.41 -10.11 9.72
CA LEU A 170 -25.80 -11.44 9.61
C LEU A 170 -26.27 -12.33 10.78
N PRO A 171 -26.63 -13.59 10.52
CA PRO A 171 -27.05 -14.50 11.58
C PRO A 171 -25.90 -14.83 12.56
N LYS A 172 -24.66 -14.70 12.13
CA LYS A 172 -23.46 -14.86 12.95
C LYS A 172 -22.50 -13.69 12.65
N PRO A 173 -22.50 -12.65 13.50
CA PRO A 173 -21.53 -11.57 13.37
C PRO A 173 -20.10 -12.12 13.40
N SER A 174 -19.24 -11.55 12.57
CA SER A 174 -17.88 -12.02 12.34
C SER A 174 -16.89 -10.89 12.49
N VAL A 175 -15.62 -11.23 12.71
CA VAL A 175 -14.52 -10.27 12.82
C VAL A 175 -13.54 -10.51 11.69
N ASP A 176 -13.15 -9.42 11.04
CA ASP A 176 -12.04 -9.33 10.08
C ASP A 176 -11.12 -8.24 10.57
N THR A 177 -9.81 -8.46 10.54
CA THR A 177 -8.86 -7.43 10.94
C THR A 177 -7.70 -7.31 9.96
N GLY A 178 -7.09 -6.13 9.91
CA GLY A 178 -5.91 -5.89 9.09
C GLY A 178 -4.91 -4.97 9.79
N MET A 179 -3.70 -5.50 10.01
CA MET A 179 -2.53 -4.75 10.49
C MET A 179 -1.47 -4.79 9.39
N GLY A 180 -1.01 -3.61 8.94
CA GLY A 180 0.11 -3.55 8.00
C GLY A 180 1.41 -3.98 8.65
N LEU A 181 2.04 -5.06 8.16
CA LEU A 181 3.32 -5.55 8.69
C LEU A 181 4.39 -4.47 8.62
N GLU A 182 4.47 -3.76 7.52
CA GLU A 182 5.47 -2.70 7.30
C GLU A 182 5.29 -1.55 8.30
N ARG A 183 4.05 -1.15 8.59
CA ARG A 183 3.75 -0.09 9.57
C ARG A 183 4.12 -0.51 10.99
N ILE A 184 3.72 -1.69 11.42
CA ILE A 184 4.06 -2.17 12.76
C ILE A 184 5.56 -2.44 12.91
N ALA A 185 6.22 -2.94 11.86
CA ALA A 185 7.67 -3.13 11.86
C ALA A 185 8.42 -1.80 12.00
N ALA A 186 8.01 -0.77 11.25
CA ALA A 186 8.58 0.57 11.37
C ALA A 186 8.42 1.11 12.80
N LEU A 187 7.23 1.02 13.36
CA LEU A 187 6.96 1.45 14.74
C LEU A 187 7.85 0.73 15.75
N LEU A 188 7.98 -0.60 15.66
CA LEU A 188 8.82 -1.40 16.57
C LEU A 188 10.31 -1.14 16.36
N GLN A 189 10.73 -0.69 15.19
CA GLN A 189 12.11 -0.24 14.92
C GLN A 189 12.34 1.23 15.28
N GLY A 190 11.33 1.92 15.84
CA GLY A 190 11.44 3.30 16.32
C GLY A 190 11.38 4.38 15.24
N THR A 191 10.78 4.09 14.09
CA THR A 191 10.58 5.04 13.00
C THR A 191 9.11 5.17 12.59
N HIS A 192 8.74 6.32 12.04
CA HIS A 192 7.43 6.53 11.39
C HIS A 192 7.46 6.21 9.89
N ASP A 193 8.65 5.99 9.34
CA ASP A 193 8.88 5.79 7.91
C ASP A 193 9.15 4.31 7.61
N ASN A 194 8.24 3.67 6.89
CA ASN A 194 8.38 2.26 6.51
C ASN A 194 9.64 2.00 5.67
N TYR A 195 10.10 3.00 4.90
CA TYR A 195 11.31 2.89 4.09
C TYR A 195 12.61 3.01 4.90
N GLU A 196 12.50 3.39 6.18
CA GLU A 196 13.60 3.40 7.13
C GLU A 196 13.73 2.09 7.93
N THR A 197 12.90 1.09 7.66
CA THR A 197 13.07 -0.24 8.20
C THR A 197 14.31 -0.93 7.63
N ASP A 198 14.86 -1.89 8.36
CA ASP A 198 16.05 -2.64 7.99
C ASP A 198 15.96 -3.25 6.58
N HIS A 199 14.82 -3.84 6.26
CA HIS A 199 14.54 -4.44 4.96
C HIS A 199 14.57 -3.42 3.81
N PHE A 200 13.83 -2.31 3.93
CA PHE A 200 13.80 -1.29 2.88
C PHE A 200 15.12 -0.55 2.74
N LYS A 201 15.82 -0.29 3.83
CA LYS A 201 17.17 0.32 3.79
C LYS A 201 18.14 -0.50 2.93
N LYS A 202 18.10 -1.82 3.03
CA LYS A 202 18.96 -2.69 2.21
C LYS A 202 18.60 -2.62 0.74
N LEU A 203 17.30 -2.63 0.40
CA LEU A 203 16.85 -2.48 -1.00
C LEU A 203 17.23 -1.12 -1.58
N ILE A 204 17.04 -0.05 -0.83
CA ILE A 204 17.41 1.31 -1.24
C ILE A 204 18.93 1.43 -1.40
N GLN A 205 19.71 0.86 -0.49
CA GLN A 205 21.17 0.85 -0.61
C GLN A 205 21.62 0.07 -1.84
N SER A 206 21.03 -1.09 -2.10
CA SER A 206 21.34 -1.88 -3.30
C SER A 206 21.03 -1.12 -4.60
N ALA A 207 19.93 -0.36 -4.62
CA ALA A 207 19.60 0.52 -5.74
C ALA A 207 20.61 1.67 -5.88
N SER A 208 21.00 2.30 -4.78
CA SER A 208 22.02 3.37 -4.72
C SER A 208 23.36 2.86 -5.27
N ASP A 209 23.80 1.69 -4.86
CA ASP A 209 25.06 1.07 -5.31
C ASP A 209 25.00 0.72 -6.81
N SER A 210 23.90 0.13 -7.26
CA SER A 210 23.72 -0.25 -8.68
C SER A 210 23.70 0.96 -9.62
N LEU A 211 23.20 2.09 -9.14
CA LEU A 211 23.13 3.35 -9.88
C LEU A 211 24.38 4.21 -9.70
N ASN A 212 25.19 3.92 -8.67
CA ASN A 212 26.28 4.79 -8.20
C ASN A 212 25.80 6.23 -7.91
N VAL A 213 24.62 6.35 -7.28
CA VAL A 213 23.98 7.61 -6.91
C VAL A 213 23.66 7.58 -5.43
N LYS A 214 24.14 8.58 -4.69
CA LYS A 214 23.86 8.69 -3.26
C LYS A 214 22.42 9.16 -3.03
N VAL A 215 21.75 8.55 -2.04
CA VAL A 215 20.41 8.96 -1.62
C VAL A 215 20.47 10.30 -0.88
N ASP A 216 19.60 11.23 -1.26
CA ASP A 216 19.40 12.54 -0.63
C ASP A 216 17.91 12.94 -0.66
N GLU A 217 17.58 14.09 -0.09
CA GLU A 217 16.21 14.61 -0.03
C GLU A 217 15.57 14.82 -1.41
N ALA A 218 16.37 15.18 -2.42
CA ALA A 218 15.85 15.46 -3.75
C ALA A 218 15.49 14.19 -4.54
N ASN A 219 16.13 13.06 -4.23
CA ASN A 219 15.99 11.82 -4.99
C ASN A 219 15.40 10.64 -4.18
N GLN A 220 15.22 10.78 -2.87
CA GLN A 220 14.73 9.69 -2.01
C GLN A 220 13.39 9.10 -2.48
N SER A 221 12.49 9.92 -3.03
CA SER A 221 11.21 9.44 -3.58
C SER A 221 11.41 8.42 -4.69
N SER A 222 12.37 8.64 -5.58
CA SER A 222 12.72 7.69 -6.64
C SER A 222 13.27 6.38 -6.09
N PHE A 223 14.11 6.42 -5.09
CA PHE A 223 14.64 5.20 -4.45
C PHE A 223 13.55 4.41 -3.73
N ARG A 224 12.60 5.08 -3.08
CA ARG A 224 11.42 4.43 -2.48
C ARG A 224 10.56 3.73 -3.53
N VAL A 225 10.29 4.40 -4.64
CA VAL A 225 9.55 3.79 -5.77
C VAL A 225 10.27 2.57 -6.32
N ILE A 226 11.58 2.65 -6.54
CA ILE A 226 12.38 1.53 -7.04
C ILE A 226 12.29 0.33 -6.08
N ALA A 227 12.50 0.53 -4.79
CA ALA A 227 12.47 -0.53 -3.78
C ALA A 227 11.07 -1.17 -3.67
N ASP A 228 10.02 -0.35 -3.58
CA ASP A 228 8.64 -0.82 -3.52
C ASP A 228 8.23 -1.61 -4.77
N HIS A 229 8.50 -1.06 -5.95
CA HIS A 229 8.06 -1.66 -7.21
C HIS A 229 8.88 -2.89 -7.59
N LEU A 230 10.15 -2.96 -7.20
CA LEU A 230 10.92 -4.20 -7.30
C LEU A 230 10.27 -5.31 -6.47
N ARG A 231 9.94 -5.02 -5.21
CA ARG A 231 9.30 -5.99 -4.31
C ARG A 231 7.95 -6.44 -4.86
N ALA A 232 7.08 -5.50 -5.24
CA ALA A 232 5.77 -5.80 -5.83
C ALA A 232 5.88 -6.66 -7.09
N SER A 233 6.75 -6.27 -8.02
CA SER A 233 6.95 -6.98 -9.28
C SER A 233 7.48 -8.40 -9.06
N SER A 234 8.43 -8.57 -8.15
CA SER A 234 9.03 -9.87 -7.86
C SER A 234 8.03 -10.86 -7.28
N PHE A 235 7.18 -10.42 -6.35
CA PHE A 235 6.13 -11.28 -5.79
C PHE A 235 5.03 -11.61 -6.82
N LEU A 236 4.61 -10.65 -7.64
CA LEU A 236 3.64 -10.92 -8.70
C LEU A 236 4.18 -11.92 -9.71
N LEU A 237 5.45 -11.81 -10.10
CA LEU A 237 6.11 -12.77 -10.97
C LEU A 237 6.22 -14.16 -10.32
N ALA A 238 6.57 -14.23 -9.04
CA ALA A 238 6.63 -15.49 -8.28
C ALA A 238 5.25 -16.20 -8.22
N GLU A 239 4.15 -15.42 -8.18
CA GLU A 239 2.77 -15.93 -8.23
C GLU A 239 2.27 -16.23 -9.66
N GLY A 240 3.14 -16.14 -10.66
CA GLY A 240 2.83 -16.51 -12.05
C GLY A 240 2.14 -15.42 -12.86
N VAL A 241 2.09 -14.18 -12.39
CA VAL A 241 1.61 -13.06 -13.20
C VAL A 241 2.75 -12.59 -14.11
N LEU A 242 2.53 -12.61 -15.43
CA LEU A 242 3.49 -12.12 -16.41
C LEU A 242 3.07 -10.78 -17.00
N PRO A 243 4.03 -9.90 -17.37
CA PRO A 243 3.71 -8.61 -17.98
C PRO A 243 2.93 -8.78 -19.28
N SER A 244 1.80 -8.10 -19.42
CA SER A 244 0.95 -8.14 -20.61
C SER A 244 0.30 -6.78 -20.88
N ASN A 245 -0.53 -6.69 -21.92
CA ASN A 245 -1.23 -5.47 -22.30
C ASN A 245 -2.63 -5.35 -21.66
N GLU A 246 -3.08 -6.37 -20.93
CA GLU A 246 -4.41 -6.42 -20.34
C GLU A 246 -4.42 -7.15 -19.00
N GLY A 247 -5.49 -6.96 -18.23
CA GLY A 247 -5.72 -7.68 -16.98
C GLY A 247 -4.63 -7.45 -15.94
N ARG A 248 -4.36 -8.47 -15.14
CA ARG A 248 -3.35 -8.41 -14.07
C ARG A 248 -1.93 -8.18 -14.59
N GLY A 249 -1.61 -8.70 -15.77
CA GLY A 249 -0.30 -8.51 -16.39
C GLY A 249 -0.06 -7.06 -16.82
N TYR A 250 -1.10 -6.33 -17.21
CA TYR A 250 -1.02 -4.89 -17.46
C TYR A 250 -0.69 -4.10 -16.20
N VAL A 251 -1.33 -4.44 -15.08
CA VAL A 251 -1.04 -3.80 -13.78
C VAL A 251 0.41 -4.06 -13.37
N LEU A 252 0.88 -5.31 -13.50
CA LEU A 252 2.29 -5.64 -13.25
C LEU A 252 3.24 -4.82 -14.14
N ARG A 253 2.98 -4.77 -15.43
CA ARG A 253 3.82 -3.99 -16.38
C ARG A 253 3.85 -2.50 -16.01
N ARG A 254 2.73 -1.94 -15.59
CA ARG A 254 2.63 -0.55 -15.13
C ARG A 254 3.51 -0.30 -13.89
N ILE A 255 3.46 -1.19 -12.89
CA ILE A 255 4.32 -1.13 -11.70
C ILE A 255 5.79 -1.22 -12.09
N MET A 256 6.17 -2.21 -12.89
CA MET A 256 7.55 -2.40 -13.36
C MET A 256 8.07 -1.12 -14.06
N ARG A 257 7.34 -0.61 -15.04
CA ARG A 257 7.75 0.54 -15.84
C ARG A 257 7.83 1.82 -15.01
N ARG A 258 6.95 2.01 -14.03
CA ARG A 258 7.05 3.15 -13.11
C ARG A 258 8.35 3.10 -12.32
N GLY A 259 8.71 1.96 -11.75
CA GLY A 259 9.99 1.78 -11.05
C GLY A 259 11.21 1.99 -11.98
N MET A 260 11.19 1.38 -13.15
CA MET A 260 12.25 1.49 -14.17
C MET A 260 12.44 2.94 -14.67
N ARG A 261 11.34 3.71 -14.77
CA ARG A 261 11.42 5.14 -15.07
C ARG A 261 12.16 5.91 -13.98
N HIS A 262 11.86 5.63 -12.71
CA HIS A 262 12.57 6.26 -11.61
C HIS A 262 14.08 5.93 -11.60
N SER A 263 14.47 4.71 -11.99
CA SER A 263 15.88 4.39 -12.18
C SER A 263 16.51 5.19 -13.33
N HIS A 264 15.78 5.38 -14.43
CA HIS A 264 16.22 6.21 -15.55
C HIS A 264 16.37 7.69 -15.15
N LEU A 265 15.44 8.23 -14.35
CA LEU A 265 15.55 9.61 -13.81
C LEU A 265 16.81 9.80 -12.96
N LEU A 266 17.24 8.76 -12.25
CA LEU A 266 18.48 8.73 -11.49
C LEU A 266 19.74 8.47 -12.35
N GLY A 267 19.58 8.41 -13.68
CA GLY A 267 20.67 8.33 -14.63
C GLY A 267 20.97 6.92 -15.16
N SER A 268 20.17 5.90 -14.82
CA SER A 268 20.39 4.56 -15.36
C SER A 268 20.23 4.53 -16.88
N LYS A 269 21.20 3.89 -17.55
CA LYS A 269 21.19 3.63 -19.00
C LYS A 269 21.15 2.13 -19.32
N LYS A 270 21.11 1.30 -18.28
CA LYS A 270 21.11 -0.17 -18.36
C LYS A 270 20.14 -0.75 -17.36
N PRO A 271 19.68 -1.99 -17.56
CA PRO A 271 18.85 -2.68 -16.57
C PRO A 271 19.56 -2.81 -15.23
N ILE A 272 18.83 -2.56 -14.13
CA ILE A 272 19.32 -2.70 -12.77
C ILE A 272 18.41 -3.54 -11.88
N PHE A 273 17.12 -3.67 -12.22
CA PHE A 273 16.13 -4.35 -11.36
C PHE A 273 16.49 -5.79 -11.08
N TYR A 274 17.01 -6.52 -12.07
CA TYR A 274 17.46 -7.90 -11.90
C TYR A 274 18.66 -8.04 -10.95
N ASP A 275 19.48 -7.01 -10.83
CA ASP A 275 20.61 -6.97 -9.88
C ASP A 275 20.12 -6.67 -8.46
N ILE A 276 19.24 -5.67 -8.29
CA ILE A 276 18.66 -5.32 -6.99
C ILE A 276 17.80 -6.48 -6.45
N PHE A 277 17.20 -7.28 -7.32
CA PHE A 277 16.44 -8.48 -6.95
C PHE A 277 17.27 -9.48 -6.13
N LYS A 278 18.60 -9.54 -6.28
CA LYS A 278 19.46 -10.39 -5.47
C LYS A 278 19.34 -10.06 -3.98
N THR A 279 19.33 -8.76 -3.66
CA THR A 279 19.14 -8.28 -2.28
C THR A 279 17.76 -8.64 -1.75
N LEU A 280 16.70 -8.49 -2.56
CA LEU A 280 15.35 -8.90 -2.17
C LEU A 280 15.30 -10.41 -1.88
N LEU A 281 15.93 -11.22 -2.71
CA LEU A 281 15.99 -12.67 -2.56
C LEU A 281 16.69 -13.05 -1.22
N GLU A 282 17.83 -12.43 -0.93
CA GLU A 282 18.57 -12.65 0.32
C GLU A 282 17.74 -12.27 1.56
N GLU A 283 16.98 -11.16 1.48
CA GLU A 283 16.19 -10.67 2.62
C GLU A 283 14.91 -11.46 2.87
N MET A 284 14.25 -11.97 1.82
CA MET A 284 12.89 -12.49 1.93
C MET A 284 12.74 -13.98 1.60
N SER A 285 13.67 -14.62 0.91
CA SER A 285 13.47 -16.00 0.45
C SER A 285 13.35 -17.03 1.58
N SER A 286 13.92 -16.76 2.74
CA SER A 286 13.77 -17.64 3.92
C SER A 286 12.32 -17.79 4.38
N ASN A 287 11.53 -16.72 4.27
CA ASN A 287 10.11 -16.70 4.61
C ASN A 287 9.20 -16.93 3.40
N TYR A 288 9.71 -16.64 2.20
CA TYR A 288 9.00 -16.72 0.92
C TYR A 288 9.80 -17.54 -0.10
N PRO A 289 9.84 -18.87 0.05
CA PRO A 289 10.64 -19.76 -0.81
C PRO A 289 10.19 -19.75 -2.27
N GLU A 290 9.01 -19.23 -2.59
CA GLU A 290 8.55 -19.00 -3.96
C GLU A 290 9.44 -18.01 -4.73
N LEU A 291 10.07 -17.05 -4.05
CA LEU A 291 11.04 -16.13 -4.68
C LEU A 291 12.26 -16.89 -5.17
N GLU A 292 12.76 -17.85 -4.39
CA GLU A 292 13.89 -18.68 -4.78
C GLU A 292 13.51 -19.64 -5.91
N ARG A 293 12.36 -20.31 -5.81
CA ARG A 293 11.87 -21.21 -6.88
C ARG A 293 11.70 -20.49 -8.21
N ALA A 294 11.24 -19.25 -8.20
CA ALA A 294 10.99 -18.45 -9.39
C ALA A 294 12.15 -17.52 -9.78
N GLN A 295 13.32 -17.58 -9.11
CA GLN A 295 14.37 -16.58 -9.27
C GLN A 295 14.85 -16.38 -10.71
N SER A 296 14.97 -17.46 -11.48
CA SER A 296 15.40 -17.37 -12.89
C SER A 296 14.37 -16.63 -13.73
N LEU A 297 13.08 -16.97 -13.57
CA LEU A 297 11.98 -16.31 -14.26
C LEU A 297 11.91 -14.82 -13.89
N ILE A 298 12.05 -14.50 -12.60
CA ILE A 298 11.99 -13.12 -12.11
C ILE A 298 13.14 -12.31 -12.72
N LYS A 299 14.38 -12.78 -12.60
CA LYS A 299 15.56 -12.10 -13.13
C LYS A 299 15.47 -11.85 -14.63
N GLU A 300 15.09 -12.88 -15.40
CA GLU A 300 14.98 -12.79 -16.85
C GLU A 300 13.87 -11.82 -17.27
N THR A 301 12.71 -11.90 -16.62
CA THR A 301 11.57 -11.02 -16.92
C THR A 301 11.87 -9.57 -16.56
N LEU A 302 12.43 -9.30 -15.39
CA LEU A 302 12.84 -7.95 -14.97
C LEU A 302 13.83 -7.35 -15.97
N LYS A 303 14.89 -8.11 -16.31
CA LYS A 303 15.91 -7.66 -17.25
C LYS A 303 15.32 -7.35 -18.63
N THR A 304 14.58 -8.30 -19.19
CA THR A 304 14.02 -8.18 -20.55
C THR A 304 13.00 -7.05 -20.66
N GLU A 305 12.12 -6.89 -19.65
CA GLU A 305 11.13 -5.81 -19.67
C GLU A 305 11.82 -4.43 -19.51
N GLU A 306 12.87 -4.35 -18.69
CA GLU A 306 13.62 -3.11 -18.50
C GLU A 306 14.39 -2.73 -19.77
N GLU A 307 15.06 -3.68 -20.44
CA GLU A 307 15.73 -3.45 -21.72
C GLU A 307 14.77 -2.92 -22.79
N LYS A 308 13.61 -3.56 -22.95
CA LYS A 308 12.56 -3.10 -23.87
C LYS A 308 12.05 -1.72 -23.53
N PHE A 309 11.82 -1.48 -22.23
CA PHE A 309 11.25 -0.22 -21.77
C PHE A 309 12.24 0.94 -21.91
N LEU A 310 13.53 0.76 -21.65
CA LEU A 310 14.54 1.81 -21.84
C LEU A 310 14.58 2.30 -23.30
N VAL A 311 14.47 1.42 -24.27
CA VAL A 311 14.39 1.81 -25.70
C VAL A 311 13.13 2.63 -25.99
N LEU A 312 11.98 2.21 -25.43
CA LEU A 312 10.71 2.94 -25.60
C LEU A 312 10.74 4.28 -24.87
N LEU A 313 11.33 4.32 -23.69
CA LEU A 313 11.43 5.50 -22.86
C LEU A 313 12.25 6.60 -23.54
N ASP A 314 13.43 6.26 -24.08
CA ASP A 314 14.27 7.21 -24.80
C ASP A 314 13.54 7.82 -26.02
N ARG A 315 12.83 6.99 -26.78
CA ARG A 315 12.00 7.47 -27.91
C ARG A 315 10.83 8.34 -27.46
N GLY A 316 10.09 7.86 -26.44
CA GLY A 316 8.91 8.58 -25.92
C GLY A 316 9.27 9.93 -25.32
N ILE A 317 10.34 10.00 -24.54
CA ILE A 317 10.85 11.27 -23.97
C ILE A 317 11.27 12.24 -25.07
N LYS A 318 11.94 11.77 -26.11
CA LYS A 318 12.34 12.61 -27.24
C LYS A 318 11.10 13.24 -27.91
N ILE A 319 10.10 12.43 -28.26
CA ILE A 319 8.85 12.90 -28.88
C ILE A 319 8.12 13.86 -27.93
N LEU A 320 7.99 13.50 -26.64
CA LEU A 320 7.35 14.35 -25.65
C LEU A 320 8.03 15.71 -25.54
N ASN A 321 9.36 15.76 -25.47
CA ASN A 321 10.11 17.02 -25.41
C ASN A 321 9.90 17.87 -26.66
N GLU A 322 9.91 17.27 -27.86
CA GLU A 322 9.64 17.98 -29.12
C GLU A 322 8.22 18.57 -29.15
N GLU A 323 7.22 17.90 -28.56
CA GLU A 323 5.86 18.41 -28.46
C GLU A 323 5.72 19.48 -27.35
N LEU A 324 6.46 19.34 -26.24
CA LEU A 324 6.43 20.32 -25.15
C LEU A 324 7.03 21.67 -25.52
N GLU A 325 7.95 21.71 -26.51
CA GLU A 325 8.45 22.98 -27.07
C GLU A 325 7.36 23.80 -27.77
N LYS A 326 6.24 23.17 -28.13
CA LYS A 326 5.13 23.78 -28.87
C LYS A 326 3.95 24.22 -27.97
N VAL A 327 4.00 23.90 -26.67
CA VAL A 327 2.89 24.15 -25.72
C VAL A 327 3.38 24.88 -24.48
N GLU A 328 2.54 25.76 -23.90
CA GLU A 328 2.90 26.55 -22.71
C GLU A 328 2.49 25.91 -21.40
N LYS A 329 1.34 25.24 -21.33
CA LYS A 329 0.77 24.69 -20.08
C LYS A 329 0.12 23.33 -20.20
N ILE A 330 -0.51 23.03 -21.34
CA ILE A 330 -1.37 21.85 -21.52
C ILE A 330 -0.88 21.07 -22.73
N LEU A 331 -0.50 19.80 -22.53
CA LEU A 331 -0.17 18.88 -23.62
C LEU A 331 -1.48 18.38 -24.25
N PRO A 332 -1.65 18.44 -25.59
CA PRO A 332 -2.83 17.89 -26.24
C PRO A 332 -3.02 16.39 -25.96
N GLY A 333 -4.23 15.98 -25.63
CA GLY A 333 -4.56 14.57 -25.33
C GLY A 333 -4.22 13.62 -26.48
N GLU A 334 -4.30 14.09 -27.74
CA GLU A 334 -3.90 13.32 -28.92
C GLU A 334 -2.41 12.93 -28.91
N VAL A 335 -1.54 13.78 -28.36
CA VAL A 335 -0.10 13.49 -28.21
C VAL A 335 0.11 12.43 -27.15
N ALA A 336 -0.55 12.56 -26.00
CA ALA A 336 -0.50 11.56 -24.93
C ALA A 336 -1.07 10.21 -25.41
N PHE A 337 -2.17 10.23 -26.16
CA PHE A 337 -2.73 9.02 -26.77
C PHE A 337 -1.77 8.37 -27.79
N LYS A 338 -1.13 9.16 -28.64
CA LYS A 338 -0.14 8.65 -29.59
C LYS A 338 1.08 8.04 -28.90
N LEU A 339 1.56 8.65 -27.82
CA LEU A 339 2.63 8.09 -26.98
C LEU A 339 2.21 6.75 -26.39
N TYR A 340 0.98 6.64 -25.91
CA TYR A 340 0.44 5.41 -25.37
C TYR A 340 0.24 4.32 -26.43
N ASP A 341 -0.52 4.63 -27.48
CA ASP A 341 -0.97 3.66 -28.49
C ASP A 341 0.21 3.17 -29.36
N THR A 342 1.03 4.12 -29.87
CA THR A 342 2.08 3.81 -30.84
C THR A 342 3.39 3.39 -30.17
N PHE A 343 3.74 4.00 -29.04
CA PHE A 343 5.04 3.81 -28.40
C PHE A 343 4.96 3.01 -27.10
N GLY A 344 3.73 2.62 -26.66
CA GLY A 344 3.54 1.89 -25.40
C GLY A 344 3.99 2.67 -24.18
N PHE A 345 3.97 4.01 -24.26
CA PHE A 345 4.34 4.94 -23.20
C PHE A 345 3.10 5.27 -22.37
N PRO A 346 2.91 4.68 -21.20
CA PRO A 346 1.68 4.83 -20.43
C PRO A 346 1.33 6.27 -20.11
N LEU A 347 0.03 6.59 -20.07
CA LEU A 347 -0.47 7.93 -19.80
C LEU A 347 0.02 8.47 -18.45
N ASP A 348 0.01 7.65 -17.42
CA ASP A 348 0.51 7.99 -16.09
C ASP A 348 2.00 8.37 -16.07
N LEU A 349 2.81 7.78 -16.95
CA LEU A 349 4.20 8.22 -17.12
C LEU A 349 4.29 9.58 -17.80
N THR A 350 3.41 9.85 -18.75
CA THR A 350 3.31 11.17 -19.39
C THR A 350 2.91 12.22 -18.36
N GLU A 351 1.86 11.97 -17.58
CA GLU A 351 1.39 12.86 -16.51
C GLU A 351 2.45 13.14 -15.46
N ASP A 352 3.20 12.13 -15.08
CA ASP A 352 4.27 12.23 -14.08
C ASP A 352 5.46 13.06 -14.58
N ILE A 353 5.81 12.98 -15.88
CA ILE A 353 6.80 13.87 -16.51
C ILE A 353 6.29 15.31 -16.53
N LEU A 354 5.01 15.49 -16.88
CA LEU A 354 4.38 16.80 -16.94
C LEU A 354 4.31 17.48 -15.57
N LYS A 355 3.93 16.73 -14.51
CA LYS A 355 3.94 17.23 -13.13
C LYS A 355 5.28 17.83 -12.73
N ASN A 356 6.38 17.16 -13.07
CA ASN A 356 7.74 17.66 -12.78
C ASN A 356 8.08 18.94 -13.53
N LYS A 357 7.34 19.27 -14.58
CA LYS A 357 7.48 20.50 -15.39
C LYS A 357 6.37 21.52 -15.12
N SER A 358 5.50 21.28 -14.12
CA SER A 358 4.29 22.09 -13.84
C SER A 358 3.33 22.21 -15.04
N LEU A 359 3.21 21.12 -15.80
CA LEU A 359 2.35 20.99 -16.97
C LEU A 359 1.25 19.95 -16.70
N THR A 360 0.18 19.98 -17.52
CA THR A 360 -0.92 19.01 -17.48
C THR A 360 -1.22 18.47 -18.86
N VAL A 361 -1.96 17.37 -18.94
CA VAL A 361 -2.50 16.82 -20.17
C VAL A 361 -3.97 17.24 -20.33
N ASP A 362 -4.39 17.47 -21.57
CA ASP A 362 -5.80 17.66 -21.91
C ASP A 362 -6.49 16.29 -21.87
N GLY A 363 -7.54 16.19 -21.05
CA GLY A 363 -8.26 14.94 -20.77
C GLY A 363 -9.33 14.56 -21.79
#